data_14e31be92b167abb203143a832e2742b
#
_entry.id   14e31be92b167abb203143a832e2742b
#
_cell.length_a   1.000
_cell.length_b   1.000
_cell.length_c   1.000
_cell.angle_alpha   90.00
_cell.angle_beta   90.00
_cell.angle_gamma   90.00
#
_symmetry.space_group_name_H-M   'P 1'
#
loop_
_entity.id
_entity.type
_entity.pdbx_description
1 polymer ?
#
loop_
_entity_poly.entity_id
_entity_poly.type
_entity_poly.pdbx_seq_one_letter_code
_entity_poly.pdbx_strand_id
1 'polypeptide(L)'
;KNPDAKLGVVVGAIEAEYAAKVKVPAGQIVVFPDAVSALSGVQAGRADAYAATALTVNDLMGKTDAGSGLEKAEPFTDPVIDGKGVRGYGAYAFRTDDKAFADAFNAELAKFIGTEEHKKLVAPFGFTPEELPKDVTAAKLCAAN
;
A
#
# COMPACT_ATOMS: atom_id res chain seq x y z
N LYS A 1 -22.91 -6.60 -4.08
CA LYS A 1 -21.73 -6.56 -5.00
C LYS A 1 -22.23 -6.10 -6.36
N ASN A 2 -21.65 -5.06 -6.93
CA ASN A 2 -21.95 -4.64 -8.30
C ASN A 2 -21.16 -5.53 -9.28
N PRO A 3 -21.80 -6.34 -10.12
CA PRO A 3 -21.14 -7.26 -11.04
C PRO A 3 -20.40 -6.55 -12.18
N ASP A 4 -20.72 -5.29 -12.44
CA ASP A 4 -20.15 -4.51 -13.53
C ASP A 4 -19.00 -3.59 -13.06
N ALA A 5 -18.83 -3.44 -11.75
CA ALA A 5 -17.79 -2.57 -11.18
C ALA A 5 -16.39 -3.09 -11.52
N LYS A 6 -15.52 -2.16 -11.89
CA LYS A 6 -14.12 -2.42 -12.26
C LYS A 6 -13.18 -1.82 -11.23
N LEU A 7 -12.24 -2.65 -10.76
CA LEU A 7 -11.19 -2.28 -9.83
C LEU A 7 -9.88 -2.04 -10.59
N GLY A 8 -9.36 -0.83 -10.54
CA GLY A 8 -8.03 -0.48 -11.02
C GLY A 8 -6.96 -0.95 -10.04
N VAL A 9 -5.89 -1.55 -10.53
CA VAL A 9 -4.70 -1.94 -9.79
C VAL A 9 -3.45 -1.63 -10.60
N VAL A 10 -2.31 -1.47 -9.94
CA VAL A 10 -1.03 -1.28 -10.65
C VAL A 10 -0.37 -2.64 -10.89
N VAL A 11 0.26 -2.78 -12.05
CA VAL A 11 1.01 -4.00 -12.40
C VAL A 11 2.08 -4.31 -11.35
N GLY A 12 2.13 -5.57 -10.88
CA GLY A 12 3.09 -6.02 -9.87
C GLY A 12 2.83 -5.51 -8.45
N ALA A 13 1.78 -4.74 -8.22
CA ALA A 13 1.40 -4.31 -6.88
C ALA A 13 0.61 -5.41 -6.14
N ILE A 14 0.72 -5.42 -4.81
CA ILE A 14 0.13 -6.45 -3.94
C ILE A 14 -1.41 -6.45 -4.00
N GLU A 15 -2.02 -5.31 -4.33
CA GLU A 15 -3.46 -5.15 -4.42
C GLU A 15 -4.07 -6.03 -5.50
N ALA A 16 -3.35 -6.28 -6.60
CA ALA A 16 -3.79 -7.21 -7.65
C ALA A 16 -3.87 -8.65 -7.11
N GLU A 17 -2.90 -9.06 -6.30
CA GLU A 17 -2.90 -10.38 -5.64
C GLU A 17 -4.03 -10.47 -4.61
N TYR A 18 -4.23 -9.44 -3.80
CA TYR A 18 -5.32 -9.42 -2.82
C TYR A 18 -6.69 -9.49 -3.47
N ALA A 19 -6.90 -8.73 -4.56
CA ALA A 19 -8.15 -8.79 -5.32
C ALA A 19 -8.45 -10.22 -5.83
N ALA A 20 -7.43 -10.91 -6.34
CA ALA A 20 -7.57 -12.30 -6.78
C ALA A 20 -7.89 -13.25 -5.62
N LYS A 21 -7.19 -13.11 -4.48
CA LYS A 21 -7.41 -13.94 -3.27
C LYS A 21 -8.79 -13.76 -2.66
N VAL A 22 -9.34 -12.54 -2.68
CA VAL A 22 -10.73 -12.29 -2.25
C VAL A 22 -11.75 -12.55 -3.36
N LYS A 23 -11.33 -13.19 -4.46
CA LYS A 23 -12.16 -13.66 -5.57
C LYS A 23 -12.89 -12.55 -6.33
N VAL A 24 -12.23 -11.39 -6.53
CA VAL A 24 -12.69 -10.43 -7.54
C VAL A 24 -12.55 -11.09 -8.92
N PRO A 25 -13.60 -11.14 -9.74
CA PRO A 25 -13.51 -11.72 -11.07
C PRO A 25 -12.43 -11.03 -11.91
N ALA A 26 -11.65 -11.79 -12.67
CA ALA A 26 -10.56 -11.24 -13.49
C ALA A 26 -11.06 -10.18 -14.49
N GLY A 27 -12.26 -10.32 -15.02
CA GLY A 27 -12.89 -9.33 -15.91
C GLY A 27 -13.25 -8.00 -15.23
N GLN A 28 -13.24 -7.94 -13.91
CA GLN A 28 -13.46 -6.74 -13.11
C GLN A 28 -12.14 -6.07 -12.67
N ILE A 29 -10.99 -6.64 -13.00
CA ILE A 29 -9.67 -6.06 -12.65
C ILE A 29 -9.09 -5.38 -13.88
N VAL A 30 -8.80 -4.08 -13.75
CA VAL A 30 -8.13 -3.27 -14.79
C VAL A 30 -6.72 -2.97 -14.32
N VAL A 31 -5.72 -3.45 -15.05
CA VAL A 31 -4.31 -3.27 -14.70
C VAL A 31 -3.76 -2.02 -15.37
N PHE A 32 -3.14 -1.15 -14.58
CA PHE A 32 -2.49 0.08 -15.02
C PHE A 32 -0.97 0.00 -14.83
N PRO A 33 -0.17 0.73 -15.62
CA PRO A 33 1.28 0.71 -15.50
C PRO A 33 1.79 1.41 -14.22
N ASP A 34 1.07 2.42 -13.73
CA ASP A 34 1.45 3.22 -12.57
C ASP A 34 0.22 3.84 -11.87
N ALA A 35 0.46 4.44 -10.71
CA ALA A 35 -0.57 5.01 -9.85
C ALA A 35 -1.29 6.22 -10.48
N VAL A 36 -0.56 7.07 -11.22
CA VAL A 36 -1.13 8.25 -11.87
C VAL A 36 -2.05 7.83 -13.01
N SER A 37 -1.63 6.85 -13.81
CA SER A 37 -2.45 6.26 -14.88
C SER A 37 -3.69 5.57 -14.33
N ALA A 38 -3.59 4.91 -13.17
CA ALA A 38 -4.73 4.28 -12.50
C ALA A 38 -5.75 5.32 -12.02
N LEU A 39 -5.30 6.39 -11.36
CA LEU A 39 -6.17 7.49 -10.92
C LEU A 39 -6.86 8.17 -12.11
N SER A 40 -6.11 8.49 -13.16
CA SER A 40 -6.65 9.05 -14.42
C SER A 40 -7.63 8.09 -15.07
N GLY A 41 -7.41 6.78 -14.95
CA GLY A 41 -8.32 5.74 -15.41
C GLY A 41 -9.67 5.76 -14.70
N VAL A 42 -9.68 6.02 -13.38
CA VAL A 42 -10.92 6.20 -12.61
C VAL A 42 -11.63 7.48 -13.03
N GLN A 43 -10.91 8.59 -13.16
CA GLN A 43 -11.49 9.87 -13.62
C GLN A 43 -12.12 9.75 -15.00
N ALA A 44 -11.53 8.95 -15.89
CA ALA A 44 -12.02 8.71 -17.25
C ALA A 44 -13.09 7.59 -17.33
N GLY A 45 -13.53 7.01 -16.21
CA GLY A 45 -14.52 5.93 -16.18
C GLY A 45 -14.01 4.59 -16.72
N ARG A 46 -12.70 4.38 -16.83
CA ARG A 46 -12.10 3.10 -17.24
C ARG A 46 -12.10 2.07 -16.11
N ALA A 47 -12.08 2.55 -14.87
CA ALA A 47 -12.32 1.79 -13.66
C ALA A 47 -13.21 2.61 -12.71
N ASP A 48 -13.95 1.95 -11.85
CA ASP A 48 -14.85 2.59 -10.88
C ASP A 48 -14.13 2.93 -9.58
N ALA A 49 -13.05 2.23 -9.28
CA ALA A 49 -12.20 2.47 -8.12
C ALA A 49 -10.74 2.10 -8.43
N TYR A 50 -9.82 2.67 -7.67
CA TYR A 50 -8.41 2.31 -7.68
C TYR A 50 -7.98 1.84 -6.29
N ALA A 51 -7.36 0.67 -6.22
CA ALA A 51 -6.80 0.12 -4.98
C ALA A 51 -5.30 0.35 -4.91
N ALA A 52 -4.86 0.96 -3.82
CA ALA A 52 -3.45 1.20 -3.50
C ALA A 52 -3.26 1.26 -1.99
N THR A 53 -2.00 1.37 -1.55
CA THR A 53 -1.71 1.63 -0.14
C THR A 53 -2.32 2.96 0.30
N ALA A 54 -2.69 3.07 1.57
CA ALA A 54 -3.27 4.29 2.13
C ALA A 54 -2.40 5.53 1.86
N LEU A 55 -1.07 5.38 1.94
CA LEU A 55 -0.13 6.47 1.66
C LEU A 55 -0.18 6.94 0.21
N THR A 56 -0.22 6.00 -0.75
CA THR A 56 -0.35 6.33 -2.17
C THR A 56 -1.66 7.06 -2.44
N VAL A 57 -2.77 6.57 -1.85
CA VAL A 57 -4.08 7.22 -2.00
C VAL A 57 -4.06 8.62 -1.40
N ASN A 58 -3.52 8.81 -0.20
CA ASN A 58 -3.44 10.12 0.46
C ASN A 58 -2.58 11.12 -0.36
N ASP A 59 -1.42 10.68 -0.89
CA ASP A 59 -0.56 11.53 -1.72
C ASP A 59 -1.25 11.94 -3.03
N LEU A 60 -1.89 11.01 -3.70
CA LEU A 60 -2.62 11.28 -4.93
C LEU A 60 -3.82 12.22 -4.70
N MET A 61 -4.61 11.95 -3.66
CA MET A 61 -5.75 12.81 -3.30
C MET A 61 -5.31 14.21 -2.89
N GLY A 62 -4.18 14.34 -2.19
CA GLY A 62 -3.61 15.64 -1.84
C GLY A 62 -3.14 16.48 -3.03
N LYS A 63 -2.88 15.84 -4.17
CA LYS A 63 -2.46 16.48 -5.45
C LYS A 63 -3.62 16.65 -6.44
N THR A 64 -4.80 16.18 -6.08
CA THR A 64 -5.98 16.17 -6.96
C THR A 64 -6.89 17.35 -6.59
N ASP A 65 -7.40 18.05 -7.60
CA ASP A 65 -8.30 19.18 -7.40
C ASP A 65 -9.61 18.75 -6.72
N ALA A 66 -10.14 19.61 -5.85
CA ALA A 66 -11.39 19.37 -5.12
C ALA A 66 -12.61 19.13 -6.03
N GLY A 67 -12.55 19.56 -7.30
CA GLY A 67 -13.59 19.34 -8.30
C GLY A 67 -13.43 18.08 -9.15
N SER A 68 -12.49 17.20 -8.84
CA SER A 68 -12.15 16.01 -9.63
C SER A 68 -13.24 14.93 -9.67
N GLY A 69 -14.21 15.00 -8.76
CA GLY A 69 -15.24 13.94 -8.61
C GLY A 69 -14.71 12.66 -7.97
N LEU A 70 -13.49 12.67 -7.45
CA LEU A 70 -12.88 11.55 -6.75
C LEU A 70 -13.03 11.71 -5.24
N GLU A 71 -13.20 10.59 -4.57
CA GLU A 71 -13.20 10.51 -3.11
C GLU A 71 -12.41 9.30 -2.63
N LYS A 72 -11.85 9.40 -1.44
CA LYS A 72 -11.27 8.25 -0.74
C LYS A 72 -12.40 7.45 -0.10
N ALA A 73 -12.42 6.15 -0.33
CA ALA A 73 -13.40 5.27 0.31
C ALA A 73 -13.13 5.14 1.81
N GLU A 74 -14.02 5.67 2.64
CA GLU A 74 -13.93 5.61 4.10
C GLU A 74 -15.32 5.30 4.71
N PRO A 75 -15.40 4.46 5.78
CA PRO A 75 -14.28 3.69 6.35
C PRO A 75 -13.82 2.55 5.43
N PHE A 76 -12.51 2.26 5.44
CA PHE A 76 -11.94 1.15 4.71
C PHE A 76 -11.55 0.02 5.67
N THR A 77 -11.88 -1.22 5.31
CA THR A 77 -11.50 -2.41 6.07
C THR A 77 -10.53 -3.24 5.24
N ASP A 78 -9.37 -3.52 5.80
CA ASP A 78 -8.37 -4.36 5.15
C ASP A 78 -8.96 -5.75 4.79
N PRO A 79 -8.58 -6.31 3.63
CA PRO A 79 -9.07 -7.61 3.25
C PRO A 79 -8.64 -8.70 4.24
N VAL A 80 -9.50 -9.69 4.41
CA VAL A 80 -9.21 -10.90 5.20
C VAL A 80 -8.94 -12.03 4.25
N ILE A 81 -7.73 -12.61 4.32
CA ILE A 81 -7.30 -13.74 3.50
C ILE A 81 -6.93 -14.88 4.45
N ASP A 82 -7.52 -16.05 4.23
CA ASP A 82 -7.32 -17.25 5.07
C ASP A 82 -7.57 -17.01 6.57
N GLY A 83 -8.57 -16.16 6.87
CA GLY A 83 -8.96 -15.82 8.25
C GLY A 83 -8.03 -14.81 8.93
N LYS A 84 -7.05 -14.26 8.23
CA LYS A 84 -6.12 -13.25 8.74
C LYS A 84 -6.31 -11.93 7.99
N GLY A 85 -6.37 -10.83 8.71
CA GLY A 85 -6.28 -9.50 8.12
C GLY A 85 -4.90 -9.33 7.45
N VAL A 86 -4.88 -8.84 6.21
CA VAL A 86 -3.62 -8.62 5.50
C VAL A 86 -3.22 -7.16 5.58
N ARG A 87 -1.93 -6.96 5.85
CA ARG A 87 -1.31 -5.64 5.89
C ARG A 87 0.04 -5.72 5.17
N GLY A 88 0.26 -4.81 4.23
CA GLY A 88 1.55 -4.69 3.55
C GLY A 88 2.58 -4.00 4.44
N TYR A 89 3.83 -4.44 4.37
CA TYR A 89 4.97 -3.81 5.04
C TYR A 89 6.04 -3.47 4.02
N GLY A 90 6.54 -2.24 4.08
CA GLY A 90 7.73 -1.83 3.33
C GLY A 90 9.00 -2.35 3.99
N ALA A 91 9.98 -2.74 3.18
CA ALA A 91 11.28 -3.18 3.66
C ALA A 91 12.40 -2.74 2.71
N TYR A 92 13.62 -2.65 3.22
CA TYR A 92 14.82 -2.46 2.41
C TYR A 92 15.36 -3.82 1.98
N ALA A 93 15.76 -3.93 0.72
CA ALA A 93 16.37 -5.14 0.17
C ALA A 93 17.88 -4.94 0.02
N PHE A 94 18.65 -5.97 0.35
CA PHE A 94 20.10 -6.01 0.24
C PHE A 94 20.50 -7.25 -0.55
N ARG A 95 21.70 -7.24 -1.15
CA ARG A 95 22.28 -8.44 -1.73
C ARG A 95 22.56 -9.47 -0.62
N THR A 96 22.46 -10.73 -0.95
CA THR A 96 22.62 -11.82 0.03
C THR A 96 24.03 -11.91 0.64
N ASP A 97 25.04 -11.44 -0.09
CA ASP A 97 26.44 -11.35 0.34
C ASP A 97 26.79 -10.08 1.13
N ASP A 98 25.89 -9.06 1.13
CA ASP A 98 26.05 -7.81 1.87
C ASP A 98 25.48 -7.89 3.32
N LYS A 99 25.51 -9.07 3.93
CA LYS A 99 24.90 -9.27 5.26
C LYS A 99 25.42 -8.30 6.33
N ALA A 100 26.70 -8.05 6.38
CA ALA A 100 27.29 -7.13 7.37
C ALA A 100 26.76 -5.71 7.20
N PHE A 101 26.58 -5.24 5.98
CA PHE A 101 25.97 -3.94 5.69
C PHE A 101 24.50 -3.91 6.10
N ALA A 102 23.74 -4.94 5.76
CA ALA A 102 22.33 -5.06 6.13
C ALA A 102 22.15 -5.04 7.67
N ASP A 103 22.99 -5.76 8.39
CA ASP A 103 22.95 -5.80 9.85
C ASP A 103 23.28 -4.42 10.46
N ALA A 104 24.30 -3.73 9.96
CA ALA A 104 24.67 -2.37 10.40
C ALA A 104 23.54 -1.36 10.10
N PHE A 105 22.97 -1.41 8.89
CA PHE A 105 21.85 -0.57 8.49
C PHE A 105 20.63 -0.79 9.40
N ASN A 106 20.26 -2.05 9.63
CA ASN A 106 19.12 -2.39 10.48
C ASN A 106 19.33 -1.95 11.93
N ALA A 107 20.56 -2.00 12.45
CA ALA A 107 20.88 -1.52 13.79
C ALA A 107 20.67 0.00 13.93
N GLU A 108 21.05 0.78 12.94
CA GLU A 108 20.79 2.23 12.94
C GLU A 108 19.31 2.55 12.66
N LEU A 109 18.69 1.84 11.73
CA LEU A 109 17.26 2.01 11.44
C LEU A 109 16.38 1.74 12.68
N ALA A 110 16.72 0.72 13.48
CA ALA A 110 16.00 0.40 14.71
C ALA A 110 16.06 1.52 15.76
N LYS A 111 17.15 2.31 15.77
CA LYS A 111 17.28 3.47 16.68
C LYS A 111 16.44 4.66 16.18
N PHE A 112 16.19 4.75 14.89
CA PHE A 112 15.52 5.88 14.23
C PHE A 112 14.01 5.70 14.13
N ILE A 113 13.55 4.50 13.78
CA ILE A 113 12.11 4.21 13.58
C ILE A 113 11.32 4.50 14.87
N GLY A 114 10.27 5.29 14.74
CA GLY A 114 9.37 5.63 15.84
C GLY A 114 9.82 6.81 16.70
N THR A 115 11.02 7.36 16.46
CA THR A 115 11.45 8.61 17.12
C THR A 115 10.60 9.81 16.68
N GLU A 116 10.63 10.90 17.45
CA GLU A 116 9.95 12.14 17.08
C GLU A 116 10.53 12.75 15.80
N GLU A 117 11.83 12.56 15.54
CA GLU A 117 12.47 12.97 14.30
C GLU A 117 11.93 12.17 13.11
N HIS A 118 11.85 10.84 13.24
CA HIS A 118 11.25 9.98 12.22
C HIS A 118 9.80 10.40 11.92
N LYS A 119 8.98 10.55 12.95
CA LYS A 119 7.57 10.97 12.79
C LYS A 119 7.44 12.29 12.04
N LYS A 120 8.25 13.30 12.42
CA LYS A 120 8.26 14.60 11.73
C LYS A 120 8.69 14.48 10.26
N LEU A 121 9.68 13.61 9.99
CA LEU A 121 10.19 13.41 8.63
C LEU A 121 9.14 12.79 7.71
N VAL A 122 8.35 11.83 8.20
CA VAL A 122 7.40 11.08 7.37
C VAL A 122 5.99 11.67 7.36
N ALA A 123 5.65 12.54 8.31
CA ALA A 123 4.32 13.17 8.39
C ALA A 123 3.88 13.92 7.12
N PRO A 124 4.76 14.67 6.41
CA PRO A 124 4.38 15.32 5.16
C PRO A 124 3.95 14.38 4.04
N PHE A 125 4.31 13.08 4.16
CA PHE A 125 3.94 12.03 3.22
C PHE A 125 2.68 11.25 3.64
N GLY A 126 1.97 11.74 4.67
CA GLY A 126 0.73 11.13 5.14
C GLY A 126 0.90 9.98 6.12
N PHE A 127 2.12 9.74 6.63
CA PHE A 127 2.32 8.76 7.70
C PHE A 127 1.76 9.27 9.03
N THR A 128 0.98 8.42 9.67
CA THR A 128 0.52 8.58 11.05
C THR A 128 1.15 7.49 11.94
N PRO A 129 0.93 7.50 13.25
CA PRO A 129 1.37 6.39 14.10
C PRO A 129 0.84 5.01 13.68
N GLU A 130 -0.24 4.96 12.90
CA GLU A 130 -0.84 3.70 12.42
C GLU A 130 -0.02 3.03 11.31
N GLU A 131 0.69 3.81 10.49
CA GLU A 131 1.55 3.30 9.43
C GLU A 131 2.93 2.88 9.94
N LEU A 132 3.28 3.19 11.18
CA LEU A 132 4.56 2.76 11.77
C LEU A 132 4.53 1.26 12.09
N PRO A 133 5.67 0.54 11.95
CA PRO A 133 5.72 -0.92 12.13
C PRO A 133 5.52 -1.37 13.58
N LYS A 134 5.55 -0.45 14.55
CA LYS A 134 5.45 -0.74 15.99
C LYS A 134 6.51 -1.78 16.41
N ASP A 135 6.09 -2.94 16.86
CA ASP A 135 6.95 -4.06 17.29
C ASP A 135 7.16 -5.13 16.19
N VAL A 136 6.67 -4.88 14.97
CA VAL A 136 6.83 -5.80 13.84
C VAL A 136 8.22 -5.66 13.24
N THR A 137 8.87 -6.79 12.99
CA THR A 137 10.19 -6.87 12.34
C THR A 137 10.15 -7.84 11.16
N ALA A 138 11.09 -7.70 10.22
CA ALA A 138 11.21 -8.61 9.09
C ALA A 138 11.35 -10.07 9.56
N ALA A 139 12.13 -10.33 10.62
CA ALA A 139 12.29 -11.66 11.19
C ALA A 139 10.97 -12.25 11.70
N LYS A 140 10.12 -11.45 12.36
CA LYS A 140 8.79 -11.90 12.82
C LYS A 140 7.87 -12.21 11.63
N LEU A 141 7.90 -11.38 10.57
CA LEU A 141 7.08 -11.59 9.38
C LEU A 141 7.52 -12.84 8.62
N CYS A 142 8.83 -13.06 8.43
CA CYS A 142 9.35 -14.26 7.75
C CYS A 142 9.13 -15.55 8.54
N ALA A 143 9.06 -15.49 9.87
CA ALA A 143 8.80 -16.69 10.70
C ALA A 143 7.30 -17.07 10.75
N ALA A 144 6.39 -16.21 10.32
CA ALA A 144 4.95 -16.42 10.36
C ALA A 144 4.38 -17.01 9.04
N ASN A 145 5.23 -17.25 8.04
CA ASN A 145 4.88 -17.84 6.73
C ASN A 145 5.25 -19.32 6.65
#